data_e51c6c38c179df46f0d42ce3e51fb63d
#
_entry.id   e51c6c38c179df46f0d42ce3e51fb63d
#
_cell.length_a   1.000
_cell.length_b   1.000
_cell.length_c   1.000
_cell.angle_alpha   90.00
_cell.angle_beta   90.00
_cell.angle_gamma   90.00
#
_symmetry.space_group_name_H-M   'P 1'
#
loop_
_entity.id
_entity.type
_entity.pdbx_description
1 polymer ?
#
loop_
_entity_poly.entity_id
_entity_poly.type
_entity_poly.pdbx_seq_one_letter_code
_entity_poly.pdbx_strand_id
1 'polypeptide(L)'
;MFRDTSMDYLSRDEVLEIWNHNMRLTDEQLLAMDETEFRARVRERSHHTLEIQVYATAYRHQKLKPNQADYTKHLLELWEKRGLGKDLPEYRYASFLIDAAEKLVKGEDVDLTPYKPTPVTEQMEKDFFTIVKERRSVREFTDQEVPDELIDKILEAGRWAAHGCNVQSIRYVVVREKNEPGLFRGSDVPGGPVHLVILQDMRCYRANSFTPVRNQLLDAGAAGQNIVLAAHAV
;
A
#
# COMPACT_ATOMS: atom_id res chain seq x y z
N MET A 1 -17.87 -8.90 -18.38
CA MET A 1 -16.73 -9.72 -18.80
C MET A 1 -15.48 -8.97 -18.37
N PHE A 2 -14.87 -9.36 -17.26
CA PHE A 2 -13.63 -8.74 -16.79
C PHE A 2 -12.52 -9.16 -17.75
N ARG A 3 -11.92 -8.22 -18.44
CA ARG A 3 -10.72 -8.48 -19.23
C ARG A 3 -9.61 -8.76 -18.24
N ASP A 4 -9.11 -9.99 -18.20
CA ASP A 4 -7.90 -10.30 -17.47
C ASP A 4 -6.77 -9.50 -18.11
N THR A 5 -6.27 -8.50 -17.39
CA THR A 5 -5.14 -7.66 -17.81
C THR A 5 -3.83 -8.20 -17.23
N SER A 6 -3.73 -9.52 -17.02
CA SER A 6 -2.46 -10.11 -16.64
C SER A 6 -1.46 -9.87 -17.78
N MET A 7 -0.22 -9.59 -17.44
CA MET A 7 0.86 -9.35 -18.43
C MET A 7 1.08 -10.54 -19.37
N ASP A 8 0.57 -11.71 -19.02
CA ASP A 8 0.69 -12.93 -19.79
C ASP A 8 -0.07 -12.89 -21.14
N TYR A 9 -0.99 -11.91 -21.30
CA TYR A 9 -1.80 -11.72 -22.52
C TYR A 9 -1.36 -10.52 -23.36
N LEU A 10 -0.38 -9.76 -22.90
CA LEU A 10 0.17 -8.63 -23.64
C LEU A 10 1.42 -9.08 -24.40
N SER A 11 1.53 -8.63 -25.63
CA SER A 11 2.78 -8.74 -26.36
C SER A 11 3.89 -7.91 -25.69
N ARG A 12 5.15 -8.25 -25.96
CA ARG A 12 6.28 -7.48 -25.46
C ARG A 12 6.21 -6.01 -25.86
N ASP A 13 5.71 -5.72 -27.06
CA ASP A 13 5.62 -4.35 -27.58
C ASP A 13 4.53 -3.57 -26.86
N GLU A 14 3.36 -4.16 -26.59
CA GLU A 14 2.30 -3.55 -25.76
C GLU A 14 2.78 -3.27 -24.35
N VAL A 15 3.53 -4.18 -23.74
CA VAL A 15 4.14 -3.98 -22.41
C VAL A 15 5.11 -2.80 -22.45
N LEU A 16 5.97 -2.71 -23.46
CA LEU A 16 6.91 -1.61 -23.62
C LEU A 16 6.21 -0.28 -23.90
N GLU A 17 5.12 -0.28 -24.65
CA GLU A 17 4.34 0.92 -24.94
C GLU A 17 3.70 1.47 -23.66
N ILE A 18 3.05 0.63 -22.88
CA ILE A 18 2.45 1.00 -21.58
C ILE A 18 3.54 1.53 -20.64
N TRP A 19 4.67 0.84 -20.52
CA TRP A 19 5.81 1.27 -19.73
C TRP A 19 6.31 2.65 -20.16
N ASN A 20 6.55 2.83 -21.47
CA ASN A 20 7.04 4.07 -22.00
C ASN A 20 6.05 5.23 -21.77
N HIS A 21 4.75 4.98 -21.89
CA HIS A 21 3.71 5.97 -21.59
C HIS A 21 3.81 6.45 -20.14
N ASN A 22 3.89 5.52 -19.18
CA ASN A 22 4.00 5.86 -17.77
C ASN A 22 5.27 6.62 -17.40
N MET A 23 6.35 6.37 -18.12
CA MET A 23 7.65 7.03 -17.88
C MET A 23 7.81 8.36 -18.64
N ARG A 24 6.88 8.69 -19.55
CA ARG A 24 6.96 9.88 -20.42
C ARG A 24 5.88 10.93 -20.11
N LEU A 25 5.26 10.86 -18.93
CA LEU A 25 4.33 11.91 -18.50
C LEU A 25 5.08 13.23 -18.39
N THR A 26 4.50 14.29 -18.97
CA THR A 26 5.07 15.63 -18.87
C THR A 26 4.83 16.24 -17.49
N ASP A 27 5.60 17.27 -17.16
CA ASP A 27 5.40 18.01 -15.90
C ASP A 27 3.99 18.60 -15.80
N GLU A 28 3.44 19.09 -16.91
CA GLU A 28 2.06 19.62 -16.95
C GLU A 28 1.06 18.52 -16.62
N GLN A 29 1.23 17.32 -17.16
CA GLN A 29 0.36 16.17 -16.85
C GLN A 29 0.48 15.76 -15.39
N LEU A 30 1.69 15.71 -14.84
CA LEU A 30 1.95 15.38 -13.43
C LEU A 30 1.41 16.48 -12.49
N LEU A 31 1.54 17.75 -12.84
CA LEU A 31 1.02 18.88 -12.06
C LEU A 31 -0.52 18.94 -12.10
N ALA A 32 -1.14 18.60 -13.22
CA ALA A 32 -2.61 18.60 -13.36
C ALA A 32 -3.29 17.31 -12.86
N MET A 33 -2.51 16.29 -12.50
CA MET A 33 -3.01 14.98 -12.08
C MET A 33 -3.81 15.07 -10.78
N ASP A 34 -4.83 14.19 -10.61
CA ASP A 34 -5.50 14.02 -9.30
C ASP A 34 -4.46 13.79 -8.19
N GLU A 35 -4.67 14.41 -7.03
CA GLU A 35 -3.70 14.33 -5.92
C GLU A 35 -3.47 12.88 -5.46
N THR A 36 -4.54 12.10 -5.34
CA THR A 36 -4.43 10.69 -4.89
C THR A 36 -3.62 9.86 -5.89
N GLU A 37 -3.83 10.06 -7.19
CA GLU A 37 -3.07 9.41 -8.25
C GLU A 37 -1.61 9.86 -8.23
N PHE A 38 -1.34 11.15 -8.09
CA PHE A 38 0.03 11.67 -8.01
C PHE A 38 0.79 11.12 -6.81
N ARG A 39 0.16 11.12 -5.62
CA ARG A 39 0.76 10.54 -4.41
C ARG A 39 1.04 9.05 -4.56
N ALA A 40 0.12 8.30 -5.16
CA ALA A 40 0.34 6.88 -5.46
C ALA A 40 1.52 6.68 -6.43
N ARG A 41 1.68 7.58 -7.41
CA ARG A 41 2.82 7.57 -8.35
C ARG A 41 4.15 7.84 -7.64
N VAL A 42 4.20 8.78 -6.72
CA VAL A 42 5.40 9.02 -5.91
C VAL A 42 5.78 7.78 -5.11
N ARG A 43 4.82 7.10 -4.47
CA ARG A 43 5.07 5.82 -3.76
C ARG A 43 5.61 4.74 -4.69
N GLU A 44 4.90 4.52 -5.79
CA GLU A 44 5.22 3.47 -6.74
C GLU A 44 6.60 3.69 -7.39
N ARG A 45 6.91 4.92 -7.83
CA ARG A 45 8.20 5.23 -8.43
C ARG A 45 9.33 5.18 -7.42
N SER A 46 9.15 5.72 -6.22
CA SER A 46 10.14 5.60 -5.14
C SER A 46 10.45 4.14 -4.82
N HIS A 47 9.42 3.29 -4.75
CA HIS A 47 9.59 1.85 -4.51
C HIS A 47 10.35 1.17 -5.66
N HIS A 48 9.86 1.25 -6.89
CA HIS A 48 10.43 0.49 -8.01
C HIS A 48 11.76 1.02 -8.51
N THR A 49 11.96 2.35 -8.51
CA THR A 49 13.17 2.93 -9.12
C THR A 49 14.28 3.17 -8.12
N LEU A 50 13.98 3.35 -6.84
CA LEU A 50 14.95 3.77 -5.86
C LEU A 50 15.09 2.80 -4.67
N GLU A 51 14.01 2.49 -3.97
CA GLU A 51 14.03 1.64 -2.77
C GLU A 51 14.70 0.29 -3.03
N ILE A 52 14.25 -0.43 -4.08
CA ILE A 52 14.81 -1.74 -4.45
C ILE A 52 16.33 -1.65 -4.68
N GLN A 53 16.79 -0.58 -5.31
CA GLN A 53 18.20 -0.39 -5.61
C GLN A 53 19.00 0.01 -4.38
N VAL A 54 18.47 0.88 -3.52
CA VAL A 54 19.09 1.26 -2.24
C VAL A 54 19.32 0.02 -1.37
N TYR A 55 18.28 -0.79 -1.17
CA TYR A 55 18.41 -2.03 -0.38
C TYR A 55 19.33 -3.06 -1.04
N ALA A 56 19.28 -3.19 -2.36
CA ALA A 56 20.18 -4.09 -3.08
C ALA A 56 21.65 -3.67 -2.92
N THR A 57 21.93 -2.37 -2.91
CA THR A 57 23.27 -1.85 -2.69
C THR A 57 23.71 -2.05 -1.25
N ALA A 58 22.88 -1.68 -0.28
CA ALA A 58 23.22 -1.75 1.14
C ALA A 58 23.41 -3.19 1.65
N TYR A 59 22.59 -4.15 1.20
CA TYR A 59 22.61 -5.52 1.71
C TYR A 59 23.32 -6.54 0.82
N ARG A 60 23.39 -6.26 -0.48
CA ARG A 60 23.98 -7.20 -1.46
C ARG A 60 25.16 -6.61 -2.19
N HIS A 61 25.64 -5.43 -1.79
CA HIS A 61 26.79 -4.72 -2.36
C HIS A 61 26.67 -4.54 -3.89
N GLN A 62 25.45 -4.41 -4.40
CA GLN A 62 25.23 -4.09 -5.80
C GLN A 62 25.61 -2.63 -6.07
N LYS A 63 26.14 -2.37 -7.25
CA LYS A 63 26.55 -1.00 -7.63
C LYS A 63 25.33 -0.14 -7.92
N LEU A 64 25.17 0.96 -7.20
CA LEU A 64 24.14 1.96 -7.45
C LEU A 64 24.60 2.93 -8.56
N LYS A 65 23.68 3.30 -9.46
CA LYS A 65 23.97 4.30 -10.49
C LYS A 65 23.99 5.70 -9.87
N PRO A 66 24.92 6.60 -10.27
CA PRO A 66 24.97 7.96 -9.73
C PRO A 66 23.66 8.77 -9.88
N ASN A 67 22.92 8.52 -10.96
CA ASN A 67 21.65 9.20 -11.26
C ASN A 67 20.40 8.39 -10.84
N GLN A 68 20.54 7.41 -9.96
CA GLN A 68 19.42 6.53 -9.58
C GLN A 68 18.29 7.30 -8.89
N ALA A 69 18.60 8.36 -8.15
CA ALA A 69 17.63 9.17 -7.42
C ALA A 69 16.99 10.29 -8.24
N ASP A 70 17.47 10.60 -9.44
CA ASP A 70 17.09 11.82 -10.18
C ASP A 70 15.59 11.91 -10.44
N TYR A 71 14.96 10.81 -10.87
CA TYR A 71 13.52 10.83 -11.13
C TYR A 71 12.68 11.01 -9.85
N THR A 72 13.09 10.40 -8.74
CA THR A 72 12.41 10.59 -7.45
C THR A 72 12.57 12.03 -6.95
N LYS A 73 13.77 12.64 -7.11
CA LYS A 73 13.98 14.08 -6.82
C LYS A 73 13.06 14.96 -7.64
N HIS A 74 12.98 14.70 -8.94
CA HIS A 74 12.10 15.44 -9.83
C HIS A 74 10.62 15.33 -9.38
N LEU A 75 10.15 14.16 -8.99
CA LEU A 75 8.80 14.02 -8.44
C LEU A 75 8.59 14.81 -7.16
N LEU A 76 9.61 14.92 -6.29
CA LEU A 76 9.50 15.75 -5.09
C LEU A 76 9.53 17.26 -5.39
N GLU A 77 10.23 17.71 -6.42
CA GLU A 77 10.14 19.09 -6.91
C GLU A 77 8.72 19.43 -7.40
N LEU A 78 8.08 18.50 -8.13
CA LEU A 78 6.69 18.65 -8.55
C LEU A 78 5.72 18.60 -7.36
N TRP A 79 6.01 17.78 -6.35
CA TRP A 79 5.27 17.74 -5.09
C TRP A 79 5.25 19.11 -4.42
N GLU A 80 6.40 19.76 -4.33
CA GLU A 80 6.52 21.10 -3.76
C GLU A 80 5.81 22.17 -4.60
N LYS A 81 5.92 22.10 -5.94
CA LYS A 81 5.17 22.98 -6.86
C LYS A 81 3.66 22.84 -6.71
N ARG A 82 3.17 21.67 -6.32
CA ARG A 82 1.75 21.41 -6.01
C ARG A 82 1.33 21.90 -4.63
N GLY A 83 2.24 22.37 -3.80
CA GLY A 83 1.97 22.82 -2.44
C GLY A 83 1.59 21.71 -1.46
N LEU A 84 1.96 20.45 -1.74
CA LEU A 84 1.67 19.34 -0.86
C LEU A 84 2.58 19.34 0.37
N GLY A 85 2.08 18.86 1.51
CA GLY A 85 2.81 18.85 2.78
C GLY A 85 4.04 17.94 2.75
N LYS A 86 5.16 18.45 3.28
CA LYS A 86 6.42 17.69 3.39
C LYS A 86 6.41 16.71 4.58
N ASP A 87 5.45 16.82 5.47
CA ASP A 87 5.19 15.93 6.60
C ASP A 87 4.46 14.64 6.20
N LEU A 88 3.93 14.58 4.96
CA LEU A 88 3.24 13.42 4.46
C LEU A 88 4.21 12.23 4.28
N PRO A 89 3.75 10.99 4.57
CA PRO A 89 4.60 9.79 4.57
C PRO A 89 5.35 9.57 3.26
N GLU A 90 4.71 9.84 2.14
CA GLU A 90 5.28 9.67 0.80
C GLU A 90 6.51 10.57 0.59
N TYR A 91 6.40 11.85 0.96
CA TYR A 91 7.49 12.80 0.83
C TYR A 91 8.66 12.42 1.75
N ARG A 92 8.37 12.12 3.01
CA ARG A 92 9.38 11.75 4.00
C ARG A 92 10.16 10.51 3.60
N TYR A 93 9.44 9.49 3.13
CA TYR A 93 10.09 8.24 2.71
C TYR A 93 10.90 8.40 1.42
N ALA A 94 10.36 9.09 0.43
CA ALA A 94 11.09 9.40 -0.80
C ALA A 94 12.36 10.22 -0.52
N SER A 95 12.29 11.23 0.36
CA SER A 95 13.45 12.03 0.79
C SER A 95 14.51 11.17 1.47
N PHE A 96 14.09 10.29 2.38
CA PHE A 96 15.00 9.32 3.02
C PHE A 96 15.73 8.44 1.99
N LEU A 97 15.00 7.91 1.00
CA LEU A 97 15.58 7.07 -0.06
C LEU A 97 16.58 7.84 -0.93
N ILE A 98 16.30 9.12 -1.23
CA ILE A 98 17.22 10.00 -1.97
C ILE A 98 18.51 10.18 -1.19
N ASP A 99 18.43 10.57 0.09
CA ASP A 99 19.60 10.75 0.96
C ASP A 99 20.43 9.47 1.08
N ALA A 100 19.74 8.33 1.25
CA ALA A 100 20.37 7.01 1.30
C ALA A 100 21.11 6.67 -0.01
N ALA A 101 20.49 6.92 -1.16
CA ALA A 101 21.10 6.69 -2.46
C ALA A 101 22.35 7.56 -2.68
N GLU A 102 22.30 8.83 -2.31
CA GLU A 102 23.43 9.75 -2.44
C GLU A 102 24.64 9.33 -1.59
N LYS A 103 24.38 8.88 -0.35
CA LYS A 103 25.43 8.33 0.54
C LYS A 103 26.05 7.07 -0.06
N LEU A 104 25.23 6.12 -0.49
CA LEU A 104 25.72 4.87 -1.09
C LEU A 104 26.52 5.09 -2.37
N VAL A 105 26.13 6.08 -3.20
CA VAL A 105 26.92 6.45 -4.40
C VAL A 105 28.30 6.98 -4.02
N LYS A 106 28.43 7.67 -2.88
CA LYS A 106 29.72 8.16 -2.36
C LYS A 106 30.51 7.08 -1.62
N GLY A 107 29.95 5.88 -1.43
CA GLY A 107 30.56 4.79 -0.66
C GLY A 107 30.42 4.98 0.86
N GLU A 108 29.49 5.81 1.30
CA GLU A 108 29.17 6.04 2.69
C GLU A 108 28.17 5.00 3.20
N ASP A 109 28.22 4.69 4.47
CA ASP A 109 27.25 3.80 5.12
C ASP A 109 25.91 4.48 5.32
N VAL A 110 24.84 3.69 5.22
CA VAL A 110 23.45 4.14 5.45
C VAL A 110 22.84 3.35 6.62
N ASP A 111 22.29 4.07 7.59
CA ASP A 111 21.51 3.46 8.64
C ASP A 111 20.08 3.13 8.16
N LEU A 112 19.83 1.83 7.91
CA LEU A 112 18.52 1.29 7.57
C LEU A 112 17.79 0.70 8.79
N THR A 113 18.35 0.84 9.99
CA THR A 113 17.78 0.29 11.24
C THR A 113 16.33 0.72 11.48
N PRO A 114 15.91 1.98 11.21
CA PRO A 114 14.51 2.40 11.39
C PRO A 114 13.49 1.61 10.56
N TYR A 115 13.95 0.96 9.48
CA TYR A 115 13.11 0.17 8.57
C TYR A 115 13.34 -1.33 8.68
N LYS A 116 14.13 -1.78 9.63
CA LYS A 116 14.32 -3.21 9.92
C LYS A 116 13.17 -3.73 10.77
N PRO A 117 12.64 -4.93 10.47
CA PRO A 117 11.65 -5.54 11.33
C PRO A 117 12.24 -5.87 12.70
N THR A 118 11.43 -5.76 13.74
CA THR A 118 11.78 -6.25 15.07
C THR A 118 11.99 -7.77 15.01
N PRO A 119 13.04 -8.31 15.63
CA PRO A 119 13.22 -9.76 15.69
C PRO A 119 12.03 -10.46 16.33
N VAL A 120 11.57 -11.54 15.70
CA VAL A 120 10.45 -12.34 16.21
C VAL A 120 10.91 -13.15 17.42
N THR A 121 10.16 -13.05 18.52
CA THR A 121 10.37 -13.89 19.71
C THR A 121 9.54 -15.18 19.62
N GLU A 122 9.90 -16.19 20.40
CA GLU A 122 9.14 -17.45 20.51
C GLU A 122 7.68 -17.21 20.95
N GLN A 123 7.46 -16.23 21.84
CA GLN A 123 6.10 -15.87 22.26
C GLN A 123 5.30 -15.25 21.11
N MET A 124 5.88 -14.33 20.34
CA MET A 124 5.22 -13.72 19.18
C MET A 124 4.85 -14.78 18.13
N GLU A 125 5.72 -15.75 17.88
CA GLU A 125 5.44 -16.87 16.99
C GLU A 125 4.23 -17.68 17.48
N LYS A 126 4.24 -18.08 18.76
CA LYS A 126 3.18 -18.86 19.36
C LYS A 126 1.83 -18.14 19.31
N ASP A 127 1.80 -16.85 19.68
CA ASP A 127 0.57 -16.04 19.69
C ASP A 127 0.02 -15.90 18.27
N PHE A 128 0.87 -15.60 17.29
CA PHE A 128 0.46 -15.51 15.90
C PHE A 128 -0.18 -16.80 15.39
N PHE A 129 0.44 -17.96 15.61
CA PHE A 129 -0.12 -19.22 15.16
C PHE A 129 -1.39 -19.61 15.91
N THR A 130 -1.55 -19.21 17.18
CA THR A 130 -2.80 -19.38 17.93
C THR A 130 -3.92 -18.59 17.26
N ILE A 131 -3.74 -17.30 17.01
CA ILE A 131 -4.72 -16.44 16.34
C ILE A 131 -5.12 -17.00 14.98
N VAL A 132 -4.15 -17.38 14.15
CA VAL A 132 -4.39 -17.90 12.81
C VAL A 132 -5.21 -19.20 12.83
N LYS A 133 -4.89 -20.13 13.77
CA LYS A 133 -5.53 -21.45 13.85
C LYS A 133 -6.89 -21.41 14.52
N GLU A 134 -7.13 -20.51 15.44
CA GLU A 134 -8.35 -20.45 16.26
C GLU A 134 -9.43 -19.54 15.69
N ARG A 135 -9.09 -18.61 14.79
CA ARG A 135 -10.09 -17.78 14.13
C ARG A 135 -11.17 -18.65 13.44
N ARG A 136 -12.43 -18.26 13.60
CA ARG A 136 -13.59 -18.91 12.95
C ARG A 136 -14.43 -17.89 12.19
N SER A 137 -15.23 -18.39 11.24
CA SER A 137 -16.27 -17.61 10.57
C SER A 137 -17.47 -17.46 11.50
N VAL A 138 -17.52 -16.36 12.25
CA VAL A 138 -18.64 -16.02 13.12
C VAL A 138 -19.79 -15.48 12.25
N ARG A 139 -21.03 -15.92 12.51
CA ARG A 139 -22.23 -15.51 11.77
C ARG A 139 -23.39 -15.09 12.68
N GLU A 140 -23.19 -15.21 13.97
CA GLU A 140 -24.12 -14.75 15.00
C GLU A 140 -23.36 -13.76 15.89
N PHE A 141 -23.92 -12.57 16.06
CA PHE A 141 -23.30 -11.48 16.76
C PHE A 141 -24.20 -11.04 17.92
N THR A 142 -23.61 -10.52 18.97
CA THR A 142 -24.32 -9.84 20.06
C THR A 142 -24.54 -8.36 19.68
N ASP A 143 -25.42 -7.69 20.41
CA ASP A 143 -25.65 -6.24 20.28
C ASP A 143 -24.61 -5.41 21.05
N GLN A 144 -23.53 -6.04 21.51
CA GLN A 144 -22.47 -5.35 22.24
C GLN A 144 -21.81 -4.30 21.35
N GLU A 145 -21.74 -3.06 21.83
CA GLU A 145 -21.02 -2.01 21.14
C GLU A 145 -19.52 -2.32 21.00
N VAL A 146 -18.98 -2.02 19.85
CA VAL A 146 -17.53 -2.11 19.60
C VAL A 146 -16.95 -0.71 19.75
N PRO A 147 -16.04 -0.48 20.72
CA PRO A 147 -15.38 0.81 20.92
C PRO A 147 -14.56 1.23 19.70
N ASP A 148 -14.43 2.54 19.48
CA ASP A 148 -13.64 3.08 18.35
C ASP A 148 -12.19 2.64 18.41
N GLU A 149 -11.61 2.53 19.60
CA GLU A 149 -10.21 2.11 19.79
C GLU A 149 -9.95 0.66 19.31
N LEU A 150 -10.94 -0.23 19.40
CA LEU A 150 -10.84 -1.58 18.83
C LEU A 150 -10.98 -1.55 17.32
N ILE A 151 -11.88 -0.73 16.78
CA ILE A 151 -12.04 -0.54 15.34
C ILE A 151 -10.74 0.01 14.75
N ASP A 152 -10.13 1.01 15.38
CA ASP A 152 -8.87 1.61 14.93
C ASP A 152 -7.73 0.58 14.89
N LYS A 153 -7.60 -0.27 15.90
CA LYS A 153 -6.62 -1.38 15.89
C LYS A 153 -6.86 -2.37 14.75
N ILE A 154 -8.10 -2.73 14.50
CA ILE A 154 -8.48 -3.64 13.42
C ILE A 154 -8.15 -3.02 12.05
N LEU A 155 -8.49 -1.74 11.86
CA LEU A 155 -8.19 -1.01 10.64
C LEU A 155 -6.68 -0.81 10.44
N GLU A 156 -5.94 -0.56 11.52
CA GLU A 156 -4.48 -0.47 11.47
C GLU A 156 -3.86 -1.76 10.93
N ALA A 157 -4.31 -2.93 11.40
CA ALA A 157 -3.85 -4.21 10.86
C ALA A 157 -4.14 -4.34 9.34
N GLY A 158 -5.31 -3.88 8.89
CA GLY A 158 -5.66 -3.83 7.47
C GLY A 158 -4.75 -2.91 6.66
N ARG A 159 -4.35 -1.77 7.22
CA ARG A 159 -3.42 -0.81 6.58
C ARG A 159 -2.01 -1.37 6.37
N TRP A 160 -1.58 -2.31 7.20
CA TRP A 160 -0.29 -3.00 7.08
C TRP A 160 -0.31 -4.19 6.12
N ALA A 161 -1.41 -4.42 5.44
CA ALA A 161 -1.45 -5.44 4.40
C ALA A 161 -0.50 -5.10 3.23
N ALA A 162 0.09 -6.12 2.64
CA ALA A 162 0.92 -5.94 1.46
C ALA A 162 0.09 -5.37 0.29
N HIS A 163 0.65 -4.41 -0.43
CA HIS A 163 0.04 -3.81 -1.62
C HIS A 163 0.94 -3.98 -2.82
N GLY A 164 0.34 -4.38 -3.94
CA GLY A 164 1.06 -4.42 -5.22
C GLY A 164 1.65 -3.04 -5.53
N CYS A 165 2.95 -3.00 -5.88
CA CYS A 165 3.66 -1.79 -6.27
C CYS A 165 3.61 -0.64 -5.25
N ASN A 166 3.28 -0.94 -3.99
CA ASN A 166 3.12 0.05 -2.92
C ASN A 166 2.13 1.18 -3.24
N VAL A 167 1.08 0.91 -4.05
CA VAL A 167 0.14 1.96 -4.48
C VAL A 167 -0.83 2.41 -3.39
N GLN A 168 -1.00 1.62 -2.31
CA GLN A 168 -1.80 2.00 -1.13
C GLN A 168 -3.25 2.38 -1.48
N SER A 169 -3.93 1.51 -2.21
CA SER A 169 -5.26 1.78 -2.79
C SER A 169 -6.43 1.54 -1.83
N ILE A 170 -6.22 0.81 -0.73
CA ILE A 170 -7.31 0.38 0.13
C ILE A 170 -7.84 1.54 0.98
N ARG A 171 -9.16 1.64 1.06
CA ARG A 171 -9.91 2.56 1.91
C ARG A 171 -10.94 1.77 2.70
N TYR A 172 -11.32 2.28 3.84
CA TYR A 172 -12.30 1.65 4.72
C TYR A 172 -13.46 2.60 5.01
N VAL A 173 -14.67 2.06 4.98
CA VAL A 173 -15.84 2.74 5.52
C VAL A 173 -16.35 1.92 6.69
N VAL A 174 -16.45 2.57 7.84
CA VAL A 174 -17.01 1.97 9.06
C VAL A 174 -18.48 2.34 9.13
N VAL A 175 -19.36 1.34 9.10
CA VAL A 175 -20.81 1.52 9.24
C VAL A 175 -21.27 0.89 10.54
N ARG A 176 -21.82 1.69 11.43
CA ARG A 176 -22.43 1.23 12.68
C ARG A 176 -23.92 1.01 12.46
N GLU A 177 -24.41 -0.18 12.79
CA GLU A 177 -25.83 -0.53 12.64
C GLU A 177 -26.76 0.48 13.35
N LYS A 178 -26.34 1.02 14.49
CA LYS A 178 -27.11 2.03 15.22
C LYS A 178 -27.28 3.37 14.48
N ASN A 179 -26.35 3.71 13.58
CA ASN A 179 -26.39 4.96 12.82
C ASN A 179 -27.11 4.78 11.48
N GLU A 180 -26.97 3.60 10.86
CA GLU A 180 -27.57 3.25 9.56
C GLU A 180 -28.33 1.91 9.67
N PRO A 181 -29.46 1.88 10.41
CA PRO A 181 -30.16 0.65 10.70
C PRO A 181 -30.64 -0.07 9.44
N GLY A 182 -30.24 -1.32 9.29
CA GLY A 182 -30.70 -2.18 8.22
C GLY A 182 -30.07 -1.90 6.86
N LEU A 183 -28.99 -1.10 6.75
CA LEU A 183 -28.30 -0.83 5.49
C LEU A 183 -27.87 -2.13 4.77
N PHE A 184 -27.45 -3.14 5.53
CA PHE A 184 -27.06 -4.45 4.99
C PHE A 184 -28.15 -5.52 5.15
N ARG A 185 -29.37 -5.15 5.54
CA ARG A 185 -30.48 -6.08 5.70
C ARG A 185 -30.89 -6.69 4.37
N GLY A 186 -31.00 -8.01 4.34
CA GLY A 186 -31.36 -8.76 3.12
C GLY A 186 -30.17 -9.09 2.22
N SER A 187 -28.95 -8.77 2.64
CA SER A 187 -27.72 -9.30 2.04
C SER A 187 -27.36 -10.65 2.68
N ASP A 188 -26.48 -11.43 2.03
CA ASP A 188 -25.92 -12.65 2.60
C ASP A 188 -24.92 -12.37 3.73
N VAL A 189 -24.79 -11.11 4.14
CA VAL A 189 -23.91 -10.68 5.23
C VAL A 189 -24.63 -10.86 6.56
N PRO A 190 -24.07 -11.63 7.51
CA PRO A 190 -24.64 -11.75 8.86
C PRO A 190 -24.71 -10.38 9.53
N GLY A 191 -25.80 -10.11 10.25
CA GLY A 191 -25.96 -8.87 11.00
C GLY A 191 -24.93 -8.77 12.13
N GLY A 192 -24.38 -7.58 12.32
CA GLY A 192 -23.47 -7.26 13.42
C GLY A 192 -23.58 -5.77 13.77
N PRO A 193 -23.08 -5.34 14.94
CA PRO A 193 -23.17 -3.94 15.35
C PRO A 193 -22.29 -3.00 14.51
N VAL A 194 -21.26 -3.55 13.82
CA VAL A 194 -20.34 -2.80 12.97
C VAL A 194 -20.05 -3.58 11.70
N HIS A 195 -20.09 -2.88 10.57
CA HIS A 195 -19.69 -3.39 9.27
C HIS A 195 -18.47 -2.60 8.75
N LEU A 196 -17.46 -3.31 8.28
CA LEU A 196 -16.27 -2.73 7.66
C LEU A 196 -16.33 -2.96 6.15
N VAL A 197 -16.52 -1.89 5.38
CA VAL A 197 -16.55 -1.95 3.92
C VAL A 197 -15.15 -1.65 3.39
N ILE A 198 -14.56 -2.60 2.67
CA ILE A 198 -13.24 -2.45 2.05
C ILE A 198 -13.44 -1.91 0.64
N LEU A 199 -12.89 -0.75 0.36
CA LEU A 199 -12.94 -0.09 -0.93
C LEU A 199 -11.56 -0.04 -1.56
N GLN A 200 -11.52 -0.03 -2.88
CA GLN A 200 -10.30 0.17 -3.66
C GLN A 200 -10.37 1.49 -4.41
N ASP A 201 -9.43 2.37 -4.15
CA ASP A 201 -9.31 3.63 -4.88
C ASP A 201 -8.59 3.39 -6.20
N MET A 202 -9.36 3.31 -7.28
CA MET A 202 -8.86 3.00 -8.61
C MET A 202 -7.90 4.06 -9.16
N ARG A 203 -7.88 5.27 -8.60
CA ARG A 203 -6.91 6.31 -8.97
C ARG A 203 -5.48 5.88 -8.60
N CYS A 204 -5.33 5.18 -7.48
CA CYS A 204 -4.03 4.64 -7.07
C CYS A 204 -3.47 3.64 -8.09
N TYR A 205 -4.31 2.81 -8.69
CA TYR A 205 -3.87 1.82 -9.67
C TYR A 205 -3.46 2.43 -11.02
N ARG A 206 -3.90 3.65 -11.34
CA ARG A 206 -3.42 4.37 -12.52
C ARG A 206 -1.94 4.77 -12.43
N ALA A 207 -1.41 4.87 -11.21
CA ALA A 207 0.02 5.13 -11.00
C ALA A 207 0.92 4.05 -11.58
N ASN A 208 0.41 2.83 -11.72
CA ASN A 208 1.12 1.73 -12.35
C ASN A 208 0.17 0.96 -13.29
N SER A 209 0.29 1.20 -14.58
CA SER A 209 -0.52 0.54 -15.61
C SER A 209 -0.25 -0.96 -15.76
N PHE A 210 0.84 -1.45 -15.13
CA PHE A 210 1.14 -2.89 -15.06
C PHE A 210 0.48 -3.61 -13.90
N THR A 211 -0.22 -2.88 -13.01
CA THR A 211 -0.91 -3.52 -11.90
C THR A 211 -2.11 -4.30 -12.43
N PRO A 212 -2.01 -5.62 -12.59
CA PRO A 212 -3.08 -6.42 -13.16
C PRO A 212 -4.27 -6.47 -12.21
N VAL A 213 -5.46 -6.77 -12.75
CA VAL A 213 -6.71 -6.93 -11.95
C VAL A 213 -6.50 -7.92 -10.79
N ARG A 214 -5.70 -8.96 -10.97
CA ARG A 214 -5.35 -9.90 -9.89
C ARG A 214 -4.73 -9.21 -8.67
N ASN A 215 -3.87 -8.20 -8.86
CA ASN A 215 -3.26 -7.48 -7.73
C ASN A 215 -4.31 -6.69 -6.95
N GLN A 216 -5.31 -6.13 -7.64
CA GLN A 216 -6.42 -5.46 -6.97
C GLN A 216 -7.17 -6.43 -6.04
N LEU A 217 -7.48 -7.63 -6.52
CA LEU A 217 -8.13 -8.66 -5.71
C LEU A 217 -7.23 -9.15 -4.56
N LEU A 218 -5.93 -9.31 -4.81
CA LEU A 218 -4.96 -9.73 -3.80
C LEU A 218 -4.79 -8.66 -2.72
N ASP A 219 -4.70 -7.38 -3.07
CA ASP A 219 -4.58 -6.27 -2.12
C ASP A 219 -5.79 -6.22 -1.18
N ALA A 220 -7.01 -6.32 -1.72
CA ALA A 220 -8.23 -6.35 -0.93
C ALA A 220 -8.32 -7.61 -0.06
N GLY A 221 -7.93 -8.78 -0.60
CA GLY A 221 -7.91 -10.04 0.12
C GLY A 221 -6.92 -10.03 1.28
N ALA A 222 -5.71 -9.49 1.06
CA ALA A 222 -4.69 -9.36 2.09
C ALA A 222 -5.16 -8.43 3.22
N ALA A 223 -5.74 -7.27 2.87
CA ALA A 223 -6.30 -6.34 3.85
C ALA A 223 -7.44 -6.98 4.65
N GLY A 224 -8.37 -7.66 3.98
CA GLY A 224 -9.47 -8.38 4.61
C GLY A 224 -8.98 -9.48 5.56
N GLN A 225 -7.97 -10.25 5.17
CA GLN A 225 -7.39 -11.29 6.03
C GLN A 225 -6.75 -10.69 7.29
N ASN A 226 -6.00 -9.59 7.16
CA ASN A 226 -5.43 -8.92 8.34
C ASN A 226 -6.51 -8.40 9.28
N ILE A 227 -7.60 -7.82 8.73
CA ILE A 227 -8.74 -7.33 9.50
C ILE A 227 -9.39 -8.45 10.31
N VAL A 228 -9.66 -9.62 9.70
CA VAL A 228 -10.33 -10.71 10.43
C VAL A 228 -9.44 -11.38 11.47
N LEU A 229 -8.12 -11.39 11.26
CA LEU A 229 -7.17 -11.85 12.27
C LEU A 229 -7.09 -10.87 13.44
N ALA A 230 -7.00 -9.57 13.16
CA ALA A 230 -6.98 -8.53 14.18
C ALA A 230 -8.29 -8.51 14.99
N ALA A 231 -9.45 -8.61 14.34
CA ALA A 231 -10.74 -8.68 15.01
C ALA A 231 -10.89 -9.90 15.92
N HIS A 232 -10.20 -11.00 15.64
CA HIS A 232 -10.15 -12.17 16.51
C HIS A 232 -9.17 -11.99 17.68
N ALA A 233 -8.15 -11.16 17.51
CA ALA A 233 -7.10 -10.95 18.49
C ALA A 233 -7.47 -9.93 19.59
N VAL A 234 -8.47 -9.05 19.34
CA VAL A 234 -8.90 -7.99 20.25
C VAL A 234 -10.30 -8.24 20.78
#